data_2032090ea30734e1ada930c538fa047d
#
_entry.id   2032090ea30734e1ada930c538fa047d
#
_cell.length_a   1.000
_cell.length_b   1.000
_cell.length_c   1.000
_cell.angle_alpha   90.00
_cell.angle_beta   90.00
_cell.angle_gamma   90.00
#
_symmetry.space_group_name_H-M   'P 1'
#
loop_
_entity.id
_entity.type
_entity.pdbx_description
1 polymer ?
#
loop_
_entity_poly.entity_id
_entity_poly.type
_entity_poly.pdbx_seq_one_letter_code
_entity_poly.pdbx_strand_id
1 'polypeptide(L)'
;LRKIEILLRECERVEKQVDYYALDLSLVELRRTFSEISPEGFNYVGLHGLHGTYDDALLWLKNPENRTRPTVVLSMGSSLGNFDRTAAADFLGGFSKALGPSDFLLIGLDACKTPEKVYRAYNDSQGVTRQFYENGLAHANSVLGFEAFKASEWEIITGYDEFNSRHQAFYSPKVDVTINKIRIPKGEKLIFEEAYKYGIDEREELCRNAGLIPQVAFGNSTDDYRTYMRFPFLQLSDATIFLDDKSR
;
A
#
# COMPACT_ATOMS: atom_id res chain seq x y z
N LEU A 1 8.99 2.82 8.01
CA LEU A 1 9.29 4.20 7.56
C LEU A 1 10.57 4.39 6.75
N ARG A 2 11.49 3.43 6.64
CA ARG A 2 12.80 3.61 5.99
C ARG A 2 12.75 4.41 4.65
N LYS A 3 11.78 4.09 3.77
CA LYS A 3 11.64 4.78 2.47
C LYS A 3 11.23 6.24 2.63
N ILE A 4 10.33 6.51 3.56
CA ILE A 4 9.85 7.88 3.85
C ILE A 4 10.97 8.70 4.50
N GLU A 5 11.68 8.13 5.45
CA GLU A 5 12.81 8.79 6.11
C GLU A 5 13.86 9.30 5.10
N ILE A 6 14.18 8.50 4.07
CA ILE A 6 15.10 8.91 3.01
C ILE A 6 14.59 10.18 2.31
N LEU A 7 13.29 10.24 1.97
CA LEU A 7 12.70 11.42 1.34
C LEU A 7 12.72 12.63 2.28
N LEU A 8 12.37 12.45 3.55
CA LEU A 8 12.36 13.54 4.54
C LEU A 8 13.76 14.10 4.79
N ARG A 9 14.77 13.22 4.90
CA ARG A 9 16.18 13.66 5.04
C ARG A 9 16.70 14.37 3.80
N GLU A 10 16.22 14.00 2.62
CA GLU A 10 16.57 14.73 1.40
C GLU A 10 15.89 16.10 1.37
N CYS A 11 14.64 16.23 1.79
CA CYS A 11 13.98 17.53 1.96
C CYS A 11 14.74 18.42 2.95
N GLU A 12 15.18 17.86 4.09
CA GLU A 12 16.01 18.57 5.06
C GLU A 12 17.33 19.03 4.45
N ARG A 13 18.05 18.14 3.73
CA ARG A 13 19.33 18.44 3.09
C ARG A 13 19.26 19.60 2.09
N VAL A 14 18.13 19.70 1.36
CA VAL A 14 17.91 20.76 0.37
C VAL A 14 17.16 21.97 0.95
N GLU A 15 16.99 22.02 2.29
CA GLU A 15 16.32 23.08 3.03
C GLU A 15 14.85 23.32 2.57
N LYS A 16 14.19 22.25 2.13
CA LYS A 16 12.82 22.31 1.65
C LYS A 16 11.83 22.24 2.81
N GLN A 17 11.07 23.31 3.01
CA GLN A 17 9.97 23.33 4.00
C GLN A 17 8.89 22.32 3.61
N VAL A 18 8.68 21.31 4.46
CA VAL A 18 7.71 20.23 4.28
C VAL A 18 6.98 19.95 5.59
N ASP A 19 5.67 19.78 5.51
CA ASP A 19 4.86 19.21 6.59
C ASP A 19 4.51 17.77 6.20
N TYR A 20 5.06 16.80 6.90
CA TYR A 20 4.82 15.38 6.67
C TYR A 20 3.72 14.89 7.61
N TYR A 21 2.67 14.32 7.03
CA TYR A 21 1.55 13.73 7.74
C TYR A 21 1.54 12.21 7.55
N ALA A 22 1.82 11.45 8.62
CA ALA A 22 1.66 10.00 8.62
C ALA A 22 0.24 9.62 8.98
N LEU A 23 -0.43 8.82 8.14
CA LEU A 23 -1.76 8.29 8.40
C LEU A 23 -1.68 6.83 8.83
N ASP A 24 -2.33 6.47 9.92
CA ASP A 24 -2.52 5.08 10.34
C ASP A 24 -3.80 4.93 11.17
N LEU A 25 -4.44 3.74 11.08
CA LEU A 25 -5.56 3.33 11.92
C LEU A 25 -5.15 3.06 13.37
N SER A 26 -3.89 2.69 13.59
CA SER A 26 -3.34 2.37 14.89
C SER A 26 -2.59 3.54 15.48
N LEU A 27 -3.16 4.15 16.51
CA LEU A 27 -2.48 5.19 17.29
C LEU A 27 -1.17 4.67 17.92
N VAL A 28 -1.13 3.37 18.26
CA VAL A 28 0.06 2.73 18.83
C VAL A 28 1.16 2.70 17.77
N GLU A 29 0.85 2.31 16.55
CA GLU A 29 1.81 2.26 15.45
C GLU A 29 2.27 3.67 15.04
N LEU A 30 1.39 4.66 15.01
CA LEU A 30 1.79 6.05 14.78
C LEU A 30 2.82 6.51 15.83
N ARG A 31 2.55 6.27 17.11
CA ARG A 31 3.47 6.64 18.21
C ARG A 31 4.80 5.90 18.10
N ARG A 32 4.77 4.59 17.85
CA ARG A 32 5.98 3.77 17.65
C ARG A 32 6.81 4.32 16.49
N THR A 33 6.15 4.57 15.37
CA THR A 33 6.74 5.11 14.16
C THR A 33 7.46 6.43 14.39
N PHE A 34 6.81 7.37 15.07
CA PHE A 34 7.44 8.67 15.36
C PHE A 34 8.54 8.59 16.43
N SER A 35 8.50 7.61 17.34
CA SER A 35 9.59 7.40 18.29
C SER A 35 10.87 6.88 17.63
N GLU A 36 10.78 6.28 16.44
CA GLU A 36 11.93 5.81 15.67
C GLU A 36 12.58 6.92 14.82
N ILE A 37 11.84 8.02 14.57
CA ILE A 37 12.36 9.19 13.85
C ILE A 37 12.77 10.21 14.90
N SER A 38 14.06 10.53 14.99
CA SER A 38 14.50 11.61 15.87
C SER A 38 14.05 12.97 15.31
N PRO A 39 13.13 13.68 15.99
CA PRO A 39 12.70 15.00 15.53
C PRO A 39 13.82 16.04 15.59
N GLU A 40 14.83 15.81 16.41
CA GLU A 40 15.98 16.71 16.60
C GLU A 40 16.89 16.84 15.35
N GLY A 41 16.63 16.03 14.32
CA GLY A 41 17.36 16.07 13.05
C GLY A 41 16.68 16.83 11.92
N PHE A 42 15.55 17.54 12.21
CA PHE A 42 14.77 18.26 11.19
C PHE A 42 14.52 19.71 11.59
N ASN A 43 14.97 20.66 10.76
CA ASN A 43 14.69 22.08 10.90
C ASN A 43 13.66 22.54 9.86
N TYR A 44 13.61 21.85 8.71
CA TYR A 44 12.74 22.19 7.57
C TYR A 44 11.59 21.22 7.40
N VAL A 45 11.55 20.11 8.15
CA VAL A 45 10.50 19.09 8.06
C VAL A 45 9.68 19.02 9.35
N GLY A 46 8.41 19.41 9.28
CA GLY A 46 7.42 19.19 10.34
C GLY A 46 6.87 17.77 10.30
N LEU A 47 6.75 17.10 11.44
CA LEU A 47 6.23 15.73 11.56
C LEU A 47 4.87 15.73 12.26
N HIS A 48 3.83 15.18 11.61
CA HIS A 48 2.46 15.16 12.09
C HIS A 48 1.84 13.77 11.94
N GLY A 49 1.04 13.33 12.91
CA GLY A 49 0.28 12.08 12.87
C GLY A 49 -1.21 12.34 12.60
N LEU A 50 -1.77 11.63 11.63
CA LEU A 50 -3.21 11.55 11.39
C LEU A 50 -3.69 10.17 11.81
N HIS A 51 -4.47 10.10 12.88
CA HIS A 51 -5.10 8.86 13.33
C HIS A 51 -6.49 8.74 12.70
N GLY A 52 -6.66 7.83 11.76
CA GLY A 52 -7.92 7.66 11.04
C GLY A 52 -7.82 6.69 9.88
N THR A 53 -8.92 6.58 9.16
CA THR A 53 -9.08 5.78 7.94
C THR A 53 -8.59 6.52 6.69
N TYR A 54 -8.54 5.84 5.56
CA TYR A 54 -8.33 6.48 4.25
C TYR A 54 -9.46 7.45 3.89
N ASP A 55 -10.70 7.18 4.31
CA ASP A 55 -11.83 8.09 4.09
C ASP A 55 -11.68 9.37 4.92
N ASP A 56 -11.20 9.25 6.16
CA ASP A 56 -10.86 10.42 6.99
C ASP A 56 -9.74 11.25 6.34
N ALA A 57 -8.73 10.61 5.76
CA ALA A 57 -7.68 11.29 5.02
C ALA A 57 -8.22 12.03 3.78
N LEU A 58 -9.16 11.42 3.05
CA LEU A 58 -9.81 12.07 1.91
C LEU A 58 -10.63 13.29 2.34
N LEU A 59 -11.34 13.22 3.48
CA LEU A 59 -12.06 14.35 4.05
C LEU A 59 -11.09 15.45 4.49
N TRP A 60 -9.98 15.08 5.13
CA TRP A 60 -8.92 16.00 5.53
C TRP A 60 -8.30 16.73 4.33
N LEU A 61 -8.01 15.99 3.25
CA LEU A 61 -7.47 16.54 2.00
C LEU A 61 -8.45 17.48 1.29
N LYS A 62 -9.76 17.25 1.38
CA LYS A 62 -10.79 18.11 0.78
C LYS A 62 -10.99 19.44 1.50
N ASN A 63 -10.52 19.57 2.76
CA ASN A 63 -10.61 20.81 3.50
C ASN A 63 -9.49 21.78 3.04
N PRO A 64 -9.82 22.95 2.45
CA PRO A 64 -8.82 23.91 1.97
C PRO A 64 -7.88 24.43 3.07
N GLU A 65 -8.34 24.48 4.32
CA GLU A 65 -7.54 24.94 5.45
C GLU A 65 -6.34 24.05 5.75
N ASN A 66 -6.43 22.75 5.38
CA ASN A 66 -5.36 21.78 5.54
C ASN A 66 -4.34 21.81 4.37
N ARG A 67 -4.58 22.62 3.35
CA ARG A 67 -3.83 22.60 2.10
C ARG A 67 -3.29 23.99 1.75
N THR A 68 -2.36 24.45 2.52
CA THR A 68 -1.70 25.77 2.30
C THR A 68 -0.55 25.71 1.28
N ARG A 69 -0.15 24.51 0.86
CA ARG A 69 0.97 24.23 -0.07
C ARG A 69 0.61 23.10 -1.03
N PRO A 70 1.30 22.94 -2.16
CA PRO A 70 1.17 21.77 -3.01
C PRO A 70 1.36 20.49 -2.21
N THR A 71 0.48 19.53 -2.42
CA THR A 71 0.40 18.29 -1.65
C THR A 71 0.92 17.10 -2.44
N VAL A 72 1.70 16.23 -1.77
CA VAL A 72 2.11 14.94 -2.34
C VAL A 72 1.53 13.84 -1.48
N VAL A 73 0.63 13.03 -2.05
CA VAL A 73 0.14 11.81 -1.40
C VAL A 73 1.10 10.67 -1.70
N LEU A 74 1.58 9.98 -0.65
CA LEU A 74 2.56 8.90 -0.75
C LEU A 74 1.92 7.55 -0.44
N SER A 75 1.92 6.62 -1.40
CA SER A 75 1.51 5.22 -1.24
C SER A 75 2.67 4.30 -1.64
N MET A 76 3.65 4.12 -0.73
CA MET A 76 4.98 3.60 -1.05
C MET A 76 5.18 2.10 -0.80
N GLY A 77 4.25 1.42 -0.13
CA GLY A 77 4.42 0.04 0.34
C GLY A 77 3.90 -1.05 -0.60
N SER A 78 3.35 -0.70 -1.77
CA SER A 78 2.58 -1.63 -2.62
C SER A 78 1.35 -2.25 -1.95
N SER A 79 0.88 -1.68 -0.83
CA SER A 79 -0.36 -2.08 -0.16
C SER A 79 -1.60 -1.97 -1.05
N LEU A 80 -1.51 -1.20 -2.14
CA LEU A 80 -2.52 -1.15 -3.19
C LEU A 80 -2.77 -2.53 -3.82
N GLY A 81 -1.78 -3.42 -3.81
CA GLY A 81 -1.91 -4.80 -4.28
C GLY A 81 -2.86 -5.66 -3.44
N ASN A 82 -3.24 -5.22 -2.23
CA ASN A 82 -4.21 -5.93 -1.39
C ASN A 82 -5.67 -5.69 -1.82
N PHE A 83 -5.90 -4.73 -2.71
CA PHE A 83 -7.19 -4.53 -3.36
C PHE A 83 -7.27 -5.30 -4.68
N ASP A 84 -8.46 -5.74 -5.08
CA ASP A 84 -8.67 -6.13 -6.47
C ASP A 84 -8.46 -4.95 -7.44
N ARG A 85 -8.37 -5.22 -8.73
CA ARG A 85 -8.05 -4.20 -9.75
C ARG A 85 -9.03 -3.02 -9.76
N THR A 86 -10.31 -3.30 -9.59
CA THR A 86 -11.37 -2.28 -9.58
C THR A 86 -11.32 -1.45 -8.32
N ALA A 87 -11.27 -2.11 -7.16
CA ALA A 87 -11.17 -1.44 -5.87
C ALA A 87 -9.90 -0.59 -5.74
N ALA A 88 -8.77 -1.06 -6.29
CA ALA A 88 -7.53 -0.29 -6.36
C ALA A 88 -7.67 0.99 -7.20
N ALA A 89 -8.36 0.89 -8.35
CA ALA A 89 -8.61 2.04 -9.21
C ALA A 89 -9.56 3.04 -8.55
N ASP A 90 -10.62 2.57 -7.92
CA ASP A 90 -11.59 3.40 -7.19
C ASP A 90 -10.92 4.12 -6.02
N PHE A 91 -10.09 3.41 -5.26
CA PHE A 91 -9.30 3.97 -4.16
C PHE A 91 -8.41 5.13 -4.64
N LEU A 92 -7.61 4.91 -5.67
CA LEU A 92 -6.77 5.96 -6.26
C LEU A 92 -7.59 7.09 -6.88
N GLY A 93 -8.73 6.76 -7.50
CA GLY A 93 -9.67 7.72 -8.07
C GLY A 93 -10.26 8.67 -7.02
N GLY A 94 -10.44 8.21 -5.79
CA GLY A 94 -10.82 9.04 -4.65
C GLY A 94 -9.77 10.12 -4.36
N PHE A 95 -8.51 9.75 -4.29
CA PHE A 95 -7.40 10.69 -4.11
C PHE A 95 -7.19 11.60 -5.33
N SER A 96 -7.27 11.04 -6.55
CA SER A 96 -7.17 11.81 -7.79
C SER A 96 -8.16 12.97 -7.83
N LYS A 97 -9.41 12.74 -7.40
CA LYS A 97 -10.46 13.76 -7.34
C LYS A 97 -10.26 14.79 -6.22
N ALA A 98 -9.54 14.43 -5.16
CA ALA A 98 -9.27 15.32 -4.02
C ALA A 98 -8.06 16.22 -4.26
N LEU A 99 -7.16 15.86 -5.17
CA LEU A 99 -5.94 16.58 -5.50
C LEU A 99 -6.19 17.66 -6.56
N GLY A 100 -5.45 18.75 -6.46
CA GLY A 100 -5.46 19.86 -7.41
C GLY A 100 -4.34 19.77 -8.47
N PRO A 101 -4.27 20.75 -9.38
CA PRO A 101 -3.34 20.72 -10.51
C PRO A 101 -1.85 20.76 -10.12
N SER A 102 -1.54 21.28 -8.94
CA SER A 102 -0.16 21.36 -8.43
C SER A 102 0.19 20.21 -7.47
N ASP A 103 -0.72 19.27 -7.27
CA ASP A 103 -0.53 18.17 -6.35
C ASP A 103 -0.12 16.89 -7.08
N PHE A 104 0.49 15.97 -6.33
CA PHE A 104 1.02 14.73 -6.89
C PHE A 104 0.57 13.52 -6.07
N LEU A 105 0.52 12.39 -6.74
CA LEU A 105 0.38 11.09 -6.12
C LEU A 105 1.63 10.25 -6.47
N LEU A 106 2.37 9.83 -5.45
CA LEU A 106 3.54 8.96 -5.59
C LEU A 106 3.18 7.55 -5.14
N ILE A 107 3.17 6.60 -6.08
CA ILE A 107 2.68 5.24 -5.87
C ILE A 107 3.83 4.26 -6.07
N GLY A 108 4.10 3.44 -5.07
CA GLY A 108 5.00 2.29 -5.20
C GLY A 108 4.21 1.02 -5.50
N LEU A 109 4.57 0.33 -6.57
CA LEU A 109 3.91 -0.90 -7.02
C LEU A 109 4.92 -2.04 -7.17
N ASP A 110 4.55 -3.21 -6.66
CA ASP A 110 5.25 -4.45 -6.91
C ASP A 110 4.91 -4.92 -8.33
N ALA A 111 5.92 -5.05 -9.16
CA ALA A 111 5.83 -5.46 -10.57
C ALA A 111 6.37 -6.89 -10.80
N CYS A 112 6.83 -7.55 -9.74
CA CYS A 112 7.42 -8.88 -9.85
C CYS A 112 6.38 -9.93 -10.24
N LYS A 113 6.56 -10.54 -11.41
CA LYS A 113 5.69 -11.62 -11.93
C LYS A 113 6.42 -12.95 -12.03
N THR A 114 7.65 -13.07 -11.54
CA THR A 114 8.41 -14.32 -11.52
C THR A 114 7.89 -15.22 -10.41
N PRO A 115 7.24 -16.37 -10.73
CA PRO A 115 6.57 -17.21 -9.73
C PRO A 115 7.45 -17.60 -8.55
N GLU A 116 8.70 -17.99 -8.79
CA GLU A 116 9.64 -18.41 -7.75
C GLU A 116 10.02 -17.25 -6.82
N LYS A 117 10.18 -16.03 -7.35
CA LYS A 117 10.49 -14.84 -6.55
C LYS A 117 9.30 -14.46 -5.67
N VAL A 118 8.09 -14.45 -6.26
CA VAL A 118 6.86 -14.18 -5.53
C VAL A 118 6.67 -15.24 -4.45
N TYR A 119 6.79 -16.53 -4.80
CA TYR A 119 6.65 -17.61 -3.82
C TYR A 119 7.60 -17.43 -2.63
N ARG A 120 8.88 -17.16 -2.89
CA ARG A 120 9.89 -16.97 -1.83
C ARG A 120 9.63 -15.72 -0.97
N ALA A 121 9.04 -14.67 -1.55
CA ALA A 121 8.71 -13.45 -0.81
C ALA A 121 7.61 -13.67 0.25
N TYR A 122 6.68 -14.61 -0.01
CA TYR A 122 5.58 -14.95 0.89
C TYR A 122 5.78 -16.30 1.61
N ASN A 123 6.90 -16.96 1.38
CA ASN A 123 7.30 -18.22 2.04
C ASN A 123 8.77 -18.13 2.42
N ASP A 124 9.10 -17.13 3.23
CA ASP A 124 10.47 -16.86 3.65
C ASP A 124 11.03 -18.01 4.48
N SER A 125 12.34 -18.27 4.33
CA SER A 125 13.02 -19.39 4.99
C SER A 125 13.07 -19.28 6.53
N GLN A 126 12.85 -18.09 7.08
CA GLN A 126 12.77 -17.85 8.52
C GLN A 126 11.38 -18.09 9.08
N GLY A 127 10.37 -18.28 8.22
CA GLY A 127 8.99 -18.52 8.60
C GLY A 127 8.26 -17.31 9.20
N VAL A 128 8.77 -16.09 8.99
CA VAL A 128 8.18 -14.86 9.54
C VAL A 128 6.80 -14.62 8.92
N THR A 129 6.67 -14.78 7.59
CA THR A 129 5.38 -14.65 6.90
C THR A 129 4.39 -15.72 7.38
N ARG A 130 4.86 -16.95 7.57
CA ARG A 130 4.02 -18.01 8.10
C ARG A 130 3.50 -17.70 9.50
N GLN A 131 4.36 -17.20 10.37
CA GLN A 131 3.96 -16.77 11.72
C GLN A 131 2.92 -15.64 11.68
N PHE A 132 3.08 -14.69 10.75
CA PHE A 132 2.08 -13.64 10.52
C PHE A 132 0.72 -14.25 10.16
N TYR A 133 0.69 -15.23 9.27
CA TYR A 133 -0.54 -15.92 8.89
C TYR A 133 -1.16 -16.70 10.07
N GLU A 134 -0.36 -17.41 10.85
CA GLU A 134 -0.84 -18.14 12.04
C GLU A 134 -1.41 -17.17 13.09
N ASN A 135 -0.81 -15.99 13.26
CA ASN A 135 -1.34 -14.94 14.14
C ASN A 135 -2.74 -14.46 13.70
N GLY A 136 -3.06 -14.52 12.40
CA GLY A 136 -4.38 -14.18 11.88
C GLY A 136 -5.49 -15.08 12.45
N LEU A 137 -5.25 -16.40 12.57
CA LEU A 137 -6.20 -17.33 13.20
C LEU A 137 -6.37 -17.05 14.70
N ALA A 138 -5.27 -16.76 15.38
CA ALA A 138 -5.32 -16.40 16.81
C ALA A 138 -6.08 -15.10 17.03
N HIS A 139 -5.87 -14.10 16.16
CA HIS A 139 -6.60 -12.84 16.21
C HIS A 139 -8.09 -13.04 15.92
N ALA A 140 -8.46 -13.86 14.94
CA ALA A 140 -9.86 -14.19 14.65
C ALA A 140 -10.55 -14.84 15.88
N ASN A 141 -9.89 -15.74 16.59
CA ASN A 141 -10.39 -16.30 17.85
C ASN A 141 -10.61 -15.22 18.92
N SER A 142 -9.66 -14.27 19.04
CA SER A 142 -9.78 -13.16 19.98
C SER A 142 -10.99 -12.27 19.67
N VAL A 143 -11.23 -11.96 18.39
CA VAL A 143 -12.38 -11.15 17.95
C VAL A 143 -13.70 -11.89 18.19
N LEU A 144 -13.73 -13.20 17.96
CA LEU A 144 -14.92 -14.03 18.18
C LEU A 144 -15.22 -14.28 19.67
N GLY A 145 -14.22 -14.15 20.54
CA GLY A 145 -14.33 -14.42 21.97
C GLY A 145 -14.33 -15.90 22.34
N PHE A 146 -14.03 -16.81 21.40
CA PHE A 146 -13.88 -18.25 21.62
C PHE A 146 -12.92 -18.86 20.59
N GLU A 147 -12.39 -20.07 20.88
CA GLU A 147 -11.49 -20.80 19.99
C GLU A 147 -12.25 -21.48 18.85
N ALA A 148 -12.54 -20.71 17.80
CA ALA A 148 -13.16 -21.21 16.56
C ALA A 148 -12.15 -21.87 15.62
N PHE A 149 -10.92 -21.37 15.62
CA PHE A 149 -9.84 -21.79 14.74
C PHE A 149 -8.72 -22.45 15.57
N LYS A 150 -8.74 -23.77 15.67
CA LYS A 150 -7.65 -24.52 16.31
C LYS A 150 -6.53 -24.71 15.31
N ALA A 151 -5.34 -24.19 15.57
CA ALA A 151 -4.20 -24.22 14.64
C ALA A 151 -3.87 -25.64 14.12
N SER A 152 -4.10 -26.69 14.93
CA SER A 152 -3.89 -28.08 14.52
C SER A 152 -4.89 -28.58 13.45
N GLU A 153 -6.05 -27.98 13.36
CA GLU A 153 -7.14 -28.36 12.44
C GLU A 153 -7.10 -27.58 11.12
N TRP A 154 -6.22 -26.57 11.03
CA TRP A 154 -6.09 -25.72 9.86
C TRP A 154 -4.71 -25.83 9.21
N GLU A 155 -4.67 -25.61 7.93
CA GLU A 155 -3.43 -25.43 7.16
C GLU A 155 -3.48 -24.11 6.42
N ILE A 156 -2.29 -23.57 6.11
CA ILE A 156 -2.11 -22.38 5.31
C ILE A 156 -1.61 -22.83 3.94
N ILE A 157 -2.35 -22.47 2.91
CA ILE A 157 -2.04 -22.75 1.52
C ILE A 157 -1.69 -21.42 0.84
N THR A 158 -0.52 -21.34 0.25
CA THR A 158 -0.06 -20.15 -0.49
C THR A 158 0.23 -20.50 -1.93
N GLY A 159 0.03 -19.54 -2.82
CA GLY A 159 0.32 -19.74 -4.23
C GLY A 159 0.36 -18.44 -5.02
N TYR A 160 0.97 -18.51 -6.20
CA TYR A 160 0.94 -17.43 -7.17
C TYR A 160 0.02 -17.80 -8.33
N ASP A 161 -1.02 -16.99 -8.50
CA ASP A 161 -1.96 -17.08 -9.63
C ASP A 161 -1.38 -16.26 -10.77
N GLU A 162 -0.70 -16.95 -11.71
CA GLU A 162 -0.03 -16.32 -12.84
C GLU A 162 -1.02 -15.64 -13.80
N PHE A 163 -2.21 -16.21 -13.94
CA PHE A 163 -3.23 -15.66 -14.83
C PHE A 163 -3.71 -14.28 -14.36
N ASN A 164 -3.96 -14.11 -13.06
CA ASN A 164 -4.38 -12.84 -12.49
C ASN A 164 -3.21 -12.01 -11.95
N SER A 165 -1.99 -12.52 -12.07
CA SER A 165 -0.77 -11.87 -11.57
C SER A 165 -0.90 -11.46 -10.09
N ARG A 166 -1.24 -12.42 -9.21
CA ARG A 166 -1.42 -12.17 -7.77
C ARG A 166 -0.89 -13.31 -6.92
N HIS A 167 -0.31 -12.98 -5.79
CA HIS A 167 -0.15 -13.92 -4.70
C HIS A 167 -1.50 -14.11 -3.99
N GLN A 168 -1.77 -15.32 -3.52
CA GLN A 168 -2.96 -15.66 -2.72
C GLN A 168 -2.56 -16.53 -1.55
N ALA A 169 -3.21 -16.31 -0.40
CA ALA A 169 -3.10 -17.18 0.75
C ALA A 169 -4.48 -17.54 1.29
N PHE A 170 -4.61 -18.82 1.70
CA PHE A 170 -5.86 -19.42 2.15
C PHE A 170 -5.66 -20.14 3.47
N TYR A 171 -6.64 -20.05 4.35
CA TYR A 171 -6.83 -21.02 5.41
C TYR A 171 -7.69 -22.17 4.88
N SER A 172 -7.30 -23.41 5.17
CA SER A 172 -8.03 -24.60 4.76
C SER A 172 -8.15 -25.57 5.93
N PRO A 173 -9.37 -26.05 6.28
CA PRO A 173 -9.51 -26.99 7.36
C PRO A 173 -9.06 -28.39 6.92
N LYS A 174 -8.32 -29.08 7.80
CA LYS A 174 -7.86 -30.47 7.59
C LYS A 174 -8.94 -31.51 7.89
N VAL A 175 -10.01 -31.09 8.53
CA VAL A 175 -11.21 -31.89 8.89
C VAL A 175 -12.44 -31.02 8.66
N ASP A 176 -13.64 -31.61 8.61
CA ASP A 176 -14.87 -30.82 8.62
C ASP A 176 -14.96 -30.03 9.93
N VAL A 177 -15.17 -28.74 9.86
CA VAL A 177 -15.31 -27.86 11.04
C VAL A 177 -16.67 -27.16 11.00
N THR A 178 -17.19 -26.80 12.18
CA THR A 178 -18.43 -26.03 12.29
C THR A 178 -18.18 -24.84 13.20
N ILE A 179 -18.36 -23.62 12.67
CA ILE A 179 -18.18 -22.37 13.39
C ILE A 179 -19.50 -21.60 13.33
N ASN A 180 -20.09 -21.28 14.48
CA ASN A 180 -21.37 -20.55 14.55
C ASN A 180 -22.46 -21.13 13.64
N LYS A 181 -22.62 -22.46 13.62
CA LYS A 181 -23.57 -23.23 12.79
C LYS A 181 -23.24 -23.23 11.27
N ILE A 182 -22.16 -22.64 10.86
CA ILE A 182 -21.69 -22.71 9.49
C ILE A 182 -20.72 -23.88 9.37
N ARG A 183 -21.08 -24.86 8.54
CA ARG A 183 -20.19 -25.98 8.23
C ARG A 183 -19.20 -25.56 7.17
N ILE A 184 -17.92 -25.79 7.42
CA ILE A 184 -16.82 -25.60 6.50
C ILE A 184 -16.22 -26.96 6.21
N PRO A 185 -16.38 -27.53 5.01
CA PRO A 185 -15.86 -28.83 4.66
C PRO A 185 -14.34 -28.90 4.72
N LYS A 186 -13.80 -30.09 4.99
CA LYS A 186 -12.38 -30.36 4.82
C LYS A 186 -11.91 -29.92 3.42
N GLY A 187 -10.79 -29.18 3.36
CA GLY A 187 -10.16 -28.74 2.12
C GLY A 187 -10.79 -27.50 1.49
N GLU A 188 -11.86 -26.93 2.07
CA GLU A 188 -12.39 -25.64 1.63
C GLU A 188 -11.33 -24.57 1.78
N LYS A 189 -11.25 -23.66 0.80
CA LYS A 189 -10.25 -22.57 0.78
C LYS A 189 -10.89 -21.26 1.17
N LEU A 190 -10.55 -20.74 2.34
CA LEU A 190 -10.94 -19.42 2.80
C LEU A 190 -9.82 -18.45 2.51
N ILE A 191 -10.01 -17.60 1.49
CA ILE A 191 -9.03 -16.59 1.14
C ILE A 191 -8.92 -15.54 2.23
N PHE A 192 -7.72 -15.20 2.66
CA PHE A 192 -7.49 -14.15 3.64
C PHE A 192 -6.45 -13.10 3.20
N GLU A 193 -5.67 -13.42 2.16
CA GLU A 193 -4.72 -12.47 1.60
C GLU A 193 -4.66 -12.60 0.08
N GLU A 194 -4.62 -11.46 -0.57
CA GLU A 194 -4.30 -11.30 -1.98
C GLU A 194 -3.27 -10.19 -2.14
N ALA A 195 -2.33 -10.37 -3.05
CA ALA A 195 -1.35 -9.34 -3.37
C ALA A 195 -1.10 -9.28 -4.87
N TYR A 196 -1.84 -8.40 -5.54
CA TYR A 196 -1.75 -8.17 -6.97
C TYR A 196 -0.42 -7.55 -7.37
N LYS A 197 0.14 -8.02 -8.47
CA LYS A 197 1.35 -7.51 -9.09
C LYS A 197 0.99 -6.67 -10.31
N TYR A 198 1.74 -5.61 -10.52
CA TYR A 198 1.40 -4.62 -11.53
C TYR A 198 2.50 -4.51 -12.58
N GLY A 199 2.40 -5.29 -13.64
CA GLY A 199 3.19 -5.14 -14.86
C GLY A 199 2.88 -3.83 -15.60
N ILE A 200 3.40 -3.63 -16.79
CA ILE A 200 3.21 -2.39 -17.55
C ILE A 200 1.73 -2.16 -17.86
N ASP A 201 1.06 -3.16 -18.41
CA ASP A 201 -0.32 -3.04 -18.86
C ASP A 201 -1.29 -2.79 -17.70
N GLU A 202 -1.12 -3.55 -16.60
CA GLU A 202 -1.98 -3.39 -15.41
C GLU A 202 -1.82 -2.01 -14.75
N ARG A 203 -0.63 -1.42 -14.82
CA ARG A 203 -0.40 -0.07 -14.29
C ARG A 203 -1.03 1.00 -15.15
N GLU A 204 -0.94 0.87 -16.47
CA GLU A 204 -1.58 1.80 -17.40
C GLU A 204 -3.10 1.75 -17.25
N GLU A 205 -3.65 0.55 -17.14
CA GLU A 205 -5.07 0.36 -16.88
C GLU A 205 -5.50 0.95 -15.53
N LEU A 206 -4.76 0.65 -14.45
CA LEU A 206 -4.99 1.21 -13.12
C LEU A 206 -5.03 2.74 -13.17
N CYS A 207 -4.06 3.37 -13.82
CA CYS A 207 -3.99 4.82 -13.89
C CYS A 207 -5.12 5.40 -14.72
N ARG A 208 -5.44 4.79 -15.86
CA ARG A 208 -6.57 5.21 -16.70
C ARG A 208 -7.87 5.16 -15.94
N ASN A 209 -8.14 4.05 -15.25
CA ASN A 209 -9.37 3.86 -14.48
C ASN A 209 -9.46 4.78 -13.25
N ALA A 210 -8.31 5.13 -12.64
CA ALA A 210 -8.23 6.07 -11.53
C ALA A 210 -8.25 7.55 -11.97
N GLY A 211 -8.28 7.86 -13.26
CA GLY A 211 -8.20 9.24 -13.76
C GLY A 211 -6.84 9.90 -13.48
N LEU A 212 -5.74 9.14 -13.62
CA LEU A 212 -4.38 9.59 -13.37
C LEU A 212 -3.55 9.59 -14.64
N ILE A 213 -2.77 10.65 -14.87
CA ILE A 213 -1.80 10.74 -15.96
C ILE A 213 -0.41 10.35 -15.46
N PRO A 214 0.25 9.34 -16.06
CA PRO A 214 1.64 9.01 -15.74
C PRO A 214 2.60 10.13 -16.18
N GLN A 215 3.52 10.52 -15.29
CA GLN A 215 4.54 11.52 -15.60
C GLN A 215 5.94 10.92 -15.55
N VAL A 216 6.34 10.37 -14.41
CA VAL A 216 7.68 9.83 -14.20
C VAL A 216 7.58 8.47 -13.53
N ALA A 217 8.45 7.55 -13.90
CA ALA A 217 8.60 6.25 -13.29
C ALA A 217 10.04 6.06 -12.83
N PHE A 218 10.19 5.59 -11.59
CA PHE A 218 11.47 5.19 -11.02
C PHE A 218 11.41 3.69 -10.75
N GLY A 219 12.38 2.94 -11.23
CA GLY A 219 12.46 1.48 -11.04
C GLY A 219 13.78 1.06 -10.42
N ASN A 220 13.81 -0.16 -9.86
CA ASN A 220 15.05 -0.81 -9.51
C ASN A 220 15.67 -1.49 -10.76
N SER A 221 16.90 -1.97 -10.62
CA SER A 221 17.66 -2.59 -11.73
C SER A 221 17.00 -3.85 -12.32
N THR A 222 16.14 -4.53 -11.55
CA THR A 222 15.43 -5.75 -11.98
C THR A 222 14.02 -5.48 -12.46
N ASP A 223 13.55 -4.23 -12.34
CA ASP A 223 12.19 -3.81 -12.68
C ASP A 223 11.06 -4.50 -11.89
N ASP A 224 11.41 -5.16 -10.78
CA ASP A 224 10.46 -5.87 -9.92
C ASP A 224 9.65 -4.92 -9.02
N TYR A 225 10.12 -3.70 -8.81
CA TYR A 225 9.42 -2.67 -8.03
C TYR A 225 9.58 -1.32 -8.69
N ARG A 226 8.47 -0.61 -8.87
CA ARG A 226 8.46 0.73 -9.44
C ARG A 226 7.70 1.72 -8.59
N THR A 227 8.19 2.94 -8.56
CA THR A 227 7.51 4.11 -7.99
C THR A 227 7.09 5.03 -9.12
N TYR A 228 5.85 5.48 -9.08
CA TYR A 228 5.25 6.33 -10.10
C TYR A 228 4.82 7.65 -9.50
N MET A 229 5.24 8.74 -10.13
CA MET A 229 4.67 10.06 -9.89
C MET A 229 3.52 10.29 -10.88
N ARG A 230 2.36 10.71 -10.37
CA ARG A 230 1.11 10.85 -11.11
C ARG A 230 0.46 12.18 -10.79
N PHE A 231 -0.12 12.83 -11.82
CA PHE A 231 -0.99 13.98 -11.65
C PHE A 231 -2.45 13.58 -11.81
N PRO A 232 -3.40 14.27 -11.15
CA PRO A 232 -4.80 14.18 -11.46
C PRO A 232 -5.07 14.57 -12.92
N PHE A 233 -6.08 13.94 -13.53
CA PHE A 233 -6.52 14.29 -14.90
C PHE A 233 -7.27 15.62 -14.86
N LEU A 234 -6.56 16.74 -14.96
CA LEU A 234 -7.13 18.04 -15.21
C LEU A 234 -6.81 18.42 -16.64
N GLN A 235 -7.81 18.91 -17.37
CA GLN A 235 -7.66 19.35 -18.77
C GLN A 235 -6.40 20.18 -18.93
N LEU A 236 -5.46 19.69 -19.73
CA LEU A 236 -4.22 20.38 -20.12
C LEU A 236 -4.55 21.54 -21.06
N SER A 237 -5.25 22.56 -20.60
CA SER A 237 -5.44 23.76 -21.42
C SER A 237 -4.31 24.77 -21.25
N ASP A 238 -3.53 24.76 -20.14
CA ASP A 238 -2.58 25.85 -19.86
C ASP A 238 -1.29 25.47 -19.07
N ALA A 239 -0.80 24.25 -19.14
CA ALA A 239 0.46 23.89 -18.49
C ALA A 239 1.57 23.62 -19.50
N THR A 240 2.37 24.63 -19.80
CA THR A 240 3.66 24.44 -20.47
C THR A 240 4.66 23.87 -19.45
N ILE A 241 4.94 22.57 -19.54
CA ILE A 241 5.96 21.93 -18.72
C ILE A 241 7.31 22.11 -19.39
N PHE A 242 8.17 22.94 -18.82
CA PHE A 242 9.59 22.97 -19.18
C PHE A 242 10.29 21.82 -18.43
N LEU A 243 10.63 20.77 -19.16
CA LEU A 243 11.65 19.81 -18.74
C LEU A 243 13.01 20.44 -19.06
N ASP A 244 13.75 20.86 -18.02
CA ASP A 244 15.13 21.27 -18.19
C ASP A 244 15.98 20.01 -18.43
N ASP A 245 16.35 19.79 -19.70
CA ASP A 245 17.18 18.68 -20.17
C ASP A 245 18.65 19.03 -19.87
N LYS A 246 19.08 18.82 -18.63
CA LYS A 246 20.48 18.88 -18.22
C LYS A 246 20.88 17.61 -17.48
N SER A 247 21.09 16.53 -18.26
CA SER A 247 22.02 15.47 -17.88
C SER A 247 22.62 14.84 -19.13
N ARG A 248 23.71 15.42 -19.57
CA ARG A 248 24.75 14.70 -20.30
C ARG A 248 25.83 14.27 -19.32
#